data_7fefbb2d575590cbb975f51df9b1279f
#
_entry.id   7fefbb2d575590cbb975f51df9b1279f
#
_cell.length_a   1.000
_cell.length_b   1.000
_cell.length_c   1.000
_cell.angle_alpha   90.00
_cell.angle_beta   90.00
_cell.angle_gamma   90.00
#
_symmetry.space_group_name_H-M   'P 1'
#
loop_
_entity.id
_entity.type
_entity.pdbx_description
1 polymer ?
#
loop_
_entity_poly.entity_id
_entity_poly.type
_entity_poly.pdbx_seq_one_letter_code
_entity_poly.pdbx_strand_id
1 'polypeptide(L)'
;MNKTREVIFMGIGILTGITLCGPAAQAADYLKATISSQPIYVNGQRVQMGAYSIHGNNFVKLRDIGQAVDFGVTYDAATNSVHVDPNSSYQEEVKQGEQTPASPSATPSEETVRAAIKALKTVYPSGTVYPAPYRSTSNGPYGVSSTNCAGWATLCSDTAFGDLPWRRVDRPSWEQIRAGDLVEYRNGTAHHVVVVLDRTDEYISTTESGTNNKARWGGQYFKWWLEEQPTYILYTRYPQ
;
A
#
# COMPACT_ATOMS: atom_id res chain seq x y z
N MET A 1 28.88 48.53 52.78
CA MET A 1 27.94 47.60 53.45
C MET A 1 27.08 47.00 52.40
N ASN A 2 27.40 45.81 52.05
CA ASN A 2 26.74 44.66 51.47
C ASN A 2 25.50 44.86 50.51
N LYS A 3 25.77 44.88 49.22
CA LYS A 3 24.83 44.61 48.15
C LYS A 3 25.22 43.26 47.47
N THR A 4 25.02 42.15 48.16
CA THR A 4 25.42 40.83 47.58
C THR A 4 24.48 39.70 48.05
N ARG A 5 23.15 39.90 48.10
CA ARG A 5 22.24 38.85 48.57
C ARG A 5 20.95 38.69 47.77
N GLU A 6 20.78 39.30 46.60
CA GLU A 6 19.49 39.22 45.87
C GLU A 6 19.53 38.53 44.48
N VAL A 7 20.61 37.84 44.14
CA VAL A 7 20.72 37.23 42.77
C VAL A 7 20.57 35.70 42.76
N ILE A 8 20.32 35.05 43.91
CA ILE A 8 20.36 33.57 43.97
C ILE A 8 18.97 32.90 43.88
N PHE A 9 17.85 33.62 43.93
CA PHE A 9 16.51 33.02 43.94
C PHE A 9 15.77 33.00 42.62
N MET A 10 16.33 33.48 41.49
CA MET A 10 15.67 33.48 40.19
C MET A 10 16.12 32.37 39.22
N GLY A 11 17.07 31.53 39.64
CA GLY A 11 17.67 30.47 38.80
C GLY A 11 17.08 29.07 38.99
N ILE A 12 16.26 28.82 40.00
CA ILE A 12 15.80 27.47 40.34
C ILE A 12 14.37 27.18 39.84
N GLY A 13 13.59 28.21 39.49
CA GLY A 13 12.19 28.06 39.03
C GLY A 13 12.01 27.64 37.57
N ILE A 14 13.03 27.71 36.76
CA ILE A 14 12.90 27.46 35.29
C ILE A 14 13.32 26.02 34.90
N LEU A 15 14.03 25.28 35.74
CA LEU A 15 14.49 23.93 35.41
C LEU A 15 13.50 22.80 35.80
N THR A 16 12.45 23.08 36.57
CA THR A 16 11.46 22.06 36.95
C THR A 16 10.17 22.08 36.15
N GLY A 17 9.99 23.02 35.22
CA GLY A 17 8.77 23.18 34.43
C GLY A 17 8.76 22.45 33.07
N ILE A 18 9.87 21.89 32.60
CA ILE A 18 9.99 21.35 31.22
C ILE A 18 9.85 19.82 31.13
N THR A 19 9.77 19.12 32.27
CA THR A 19 9.75 17.65 32.28
C THR A 19 8.37 16.99 32.34
N LEU A 20 7.25 17.73 32.25
CA LEU A 20 5.90 17.16 32.45
C LEU A 20 4.90 17.33 31.29
N CYS A 21 5.32 17.81 30.13
CA CYS A 21 4.47 17.88 28.93
C CYS A 21 5.17 17.33 27.69
N GLY A 22 5.76 16.16 27.79
CA GLY A 22 6.03 15.34 26.61
C GLY A 22 4.70 14.71 26.18
N PRO A 23 4.30 14.77 24.89
CA PRO A 23 3.20 13.94 24.42
C PRO A 23 3.58 12.49 24.72
N ALA A 24 2.75 11.80 25.51
CA ALA A 24 2.85 10.36 25.62
C ALA A 24 2.71 9.81 24.19
N ALA A 25 3.83 9.48 23.56
CA ALA A 25 3.84 8.69 22.36
C ALA A 25 3.22 7.35 22.77
N GLN A 26 1.93 7.18 22.46
CA GLN A 26 1.32 5.86 22.50
C GLN A 26 2.13 5.04 21.50
N ALA A 27 2.99 4.16 22.01
CA ALA A 27 3.63 3.14 21.22
C ALA A 27 2.48 2.34 20.60
N ALA A 28 2.27 2.50 19.31
CA ALA A 28 1.39 1.61 18.58
C ALA A 28 2.00 0.21 18.76
N ASP A 29 1.29 -0.68 19.44
CA ASP A 29 1.65 -2.09 19.56
C ASP A 29 1.60 -2.70 18.15
N TYR A 30 2.74 -2.69 17.46
CA TYR A 30 2.89 -3.38 16.19
C TYR A 30 3.01 -4.88 16.46
N LEU A 31 2.01 -5.62 16.00
CA LEU A 31 2.04 -7.08 16.02
C LEU A 31 3.14 -7.54 15.04
N LYS A 32 4.23 -8.08 15.57
CA LYS A 32 5.33 -8.58 14.74
C LYS A 32 4.95 -9.97 14.21
N ALA A 33 4.56 -10.04 12.94
CA ALA A 33 4.36 -11.28 12.23
C ALA A 33 5.61 -11.62 11.40
N THR A 34 6.07 -12.86 11.47
CA THR A 34 7.16 -13.38 10.62
C THR A 34 6.65 -14.58 9.84
N ILE A 35 7.16 -14.81 8.62
CA ILE A 35 6.79 -16.00 7.84
C ILE A 35 7.24 -17.22 8.62
N SER A 36 6.32 -18.18 8.82
CA SER A 36 6.64 -19.46 9.45
C SER A 36 7.20 -20.43 8.41
N SER A 37 8.35 -21.05 8.72
CA SER A 37 8.94 -22.11 7.90
C SER A 37 8.52 -23.50 8.36
N GLN A 38 7.64 -23.63 9.36
CA GLN A 38 7.21 -24.91 9.91
C GLN A 38 6.30 -25.63 8.90
N PRO A 39 6.57 -26.91 8.60
CA PRO A 39 5.68 -27.70 7.74
C PRO A 39 4.35 -27.98 8.46
N ILE A 40 3.26 -27.84 7.74
CA ILE A 40 1.91 -28.11 8.25
C ILE A 40 1.43 -29.44 7.70
N TYR A 41 0.87 -30.28 8.56
CA TYR A 41 0.32 -31.58 8.21
C TYR A 41 -1.16 -31.65 8.58
N VAL A 42 -1.97 -32.16 7.67
CA VAL A 42 -3.39 -32.46 7.88
C VAL A 42 -3.58 -33.94 7.64
N ASN A 43 -4.10 -34.65 8.62
CA ASN A 43 -4.29 -36.12 8.57
C ASN A 43 -3.00 -36.90 8.17
N GLY A 44 -1.84 -36.38 8.65
CA GLY A 44 -0.52 -37.00 8.35
C GLY A 44 0.05 -36.64 6.96
N GLN A 45 -0.67 -35.91 6.12
CA GLN A 45 -0.21 -35.44 4.82
C GLN A 45 0.26 -34.00 4.91
N ARG A 46 1.43 -33.71 4.34
CA ARG A 46 1.95 -32.36 4.28
C ARG A 46 1.12 -31.53 3.31
N VAL A 47 0.62 -30.38 3.80
CA VAL A 47 -0.13 -29.42 3.00
C VAL A 47 0.68 -28.14 2.78
N GLN A 48 0.55 -27.57 1.60
CA GLN A 48 1.17 -26.29 1.27
C GLN A 48 0.19 -25.17 1.59
N MET A 49 0.47 -24.41 2.66
CA MET A 49 -0.27 -23.21 3.00
C MET A 49 0.65 -22.16 3.63
N GLY A 50 0.34 -20.90 3.41
CA GLY A 50 1.10 -19.81 4.00
C GLY A 50 0.79 -19.69 5.50
N ALA A 51 1.83 -19.67 6.33
CA ALA A 51 1.70 -19.46 7.76
C ALA A 51 2.57 -18.31 8.24
N TYR A 52 2.07 -17.60 9.27
CA TYR A 52 2.82 -16.56 9.97
C TYR A 52 2.99 -16.94 11.44
N SER A 53 4.17 -16.67 11.98
CA SER A 53 4.43 -16.78 13.42
C SER A 53 4.21 -15.43 14.08
N ILE A 54 3.31 -15.39 15.06
CA ILE A 54 3.01 -14.21 15.87
C ILE A 54 3.05 -14.64 17.33
N HIS A 55 3.95 -14.07 18.12
CA HIS A 55 4.17 -14.45 19.54
C HIS A 55 4.37 -15.98 19.75
N GLY A 56 5.07 -16.64 18.82
CA GLY A 56 5.34 -18.07 18.89
C GLY A 56 4.19 -18.98 18.44
N ASN A 57 3.04 -18.42 18.05
CA ASN A 57 1.91 -19.17 17.51
C ASN A 57 1.86 -19.07 15.98
N ASN A 58 1.44 -20.15 15.33
CA ASN A 58 1.23 -20.17 13.88
C ASN A 58 -0.17 -19.66 13.54
N PHE A 59 -0.24 -18.70 12.65
CA PHE A 59 -1.46 -18.19 12.05
C PHE A 59 -1.53 -18.60 10.60
N VAL A 60 -2.61 -19.17 10.17
CA VAL A 60 -2.88 -19.58 8.80
C VAL A 60 -4.19 -18.98 8.33
N LYS A 61 -4.38 -18.88 7.02
CA LYS A 61 -5.67 -18.43 6.49
C LYS A 61 -6.75 -19.46 6.80
N LEU A 62 -7.87 -19.01 7.34
CA LEU A 62 -9.00 -19.88 7.69
C LEU A 62 -9.52 -20.67 6.49
N ARG A 63 -9.52 -20.08 5.29
CA ARG A 63 -9.93 -20.75 4.04
C ARG A 63 -8.97 -21.84 3.60
N ASP A 64 -7.66 -21.65 3.79
CA ASP A 64 -6.66 -22.68 3.45
C ASP A 64 -6.85 -23.92 4.34
N ILE A 65 -7.20 -23.71 5.62
CA ILE A 65 -7.58 -24.81 6.51
C ILE A 65 -8.93 -25.41 6.10
N GLY A 66 -9.94 -24.57 5.80
CA GLY A 66 -11.26 -25.02 5.32
C GLY A 66 -11.13 -25.95 4.12
N GLN A 67 -10.29 -25.58 3.15
CA GLN A 67 -10.00 -26.41 1.98
C GLN A 67 -9.28 -27.72 2.34
N ALA A 68 -8.31 -27.67 3.25
CA ALA A 68 -7.50 -28.83 3.59
C ALA A 68 -8.23 -29.88 4.42
N VAL A 69 -9.26 -29.49 5.18
CA VAL A 69 -10.05 -30.36 6.10
C VAL A 69 -11.50 -30.51 5.66
N ASP A 70 -11.89 -29.86 4.57
CA ASP A 70 -13.22 -29.88 3.96
C ASP A 70 -14.35 -29.37 4.88
N PHE A 71 -14.28 -28.07 5.25
CA PHE A 71 -15.40 -27.38 5.89
C PHE A 71 -15.73 -26.03 5.22
N GLY A 72 -16.98 -25.62 5.31
CA GLY A 72 -17.46 -24.37 4.71
C GLY A 72 -16.94 -23.14 5.43
N VAL A 73 -16.47 -22.16 4.65
CA VAL A 73 -16.10 -20.82 5.14
C VAL A 73 -16.75 -19.79 4.23
N THR A 74 -17.71 -19.03 4.73
CA THR A 74 -18.40 -17.98 3.99
C THR A 74 -18.24 -16.62 4.66
N TYR A 75 -18.33 -15.55 3.88
CA TYR A 75 -18.34 -14.19 4.38
C TYR A 75 -19.67 -13.51 4.05
N ASP A 76 -20.30 -12.98 5.06
CA ASP A 76 -21.50 -12.14 4.91
C ASP A 76 -21.12 -10.66 4.96
N ALA A 77 -21.20 -10.00 3.82
CA ALA A 77 -20.89 -8.59 3.68
C ALA A 77 -21.92 -7.67 4.37
N ALA A 78 -23.18 -8.12 4.53
CA ALA A 78 -24.21 -7.31 5.16
C ALA A 78 -24.00 -7.18 6.67
N THR A 79 -23.49 -8.23 7.30
CA THR A 79 -23.22 -8.28 8.75
C THR A 79 -21.72 -8.14 9.07
N ASN A 80 -20.84 -8.05 8.03
CA ASN A 80 -19.39 -8.06 8.18
C ASN A 80 -18.89 -9.24 9.04
N SER A 81 -19.42 -10.44 8.77
CA SER A 81 -19.11 -11.63 9.57
C SER A 81 -18.58 -12.78 8.73
N VAL A 82 -17.72 -13.59 9.34
CA VAL A 82 -17.23 -14.84 8.77
C VAL A 82 -17.98 -16.00 9.44
N HIS A 83 -18.57 -16.86 8.64
CA HIS A 83 -19.25 -18.06 9.10
C HIS A 83 -18.42 -19.29 8.78
N VAL A 84 -18.25 -20.18 9.77
CA VAL A 84 -17.59 -21.48 9.64
C VAL A 84 -18.64 -22.55 9.88
N ASP A 85 -18.87 -23.40 8.88
CA ASP A 85 -19.78 -24.53 8.99
C ASP A 85 -19.01 -25.85 8.83
N PRO A 86 -18.81 -26.59 9.93
CA PRO A 86 -18.08 -27.85 9.90
C PRO A 86 -18.82 -28.98 9.18
N ASN A 87 -20.13 -28.79 8.88
CA ASN A 87 -20.96 -29.81 8.24
C ASN A 87 -21.19 -29.56 6.74
N SER A 88 -20.72 -28.46 6.21
CA SER A 88 -20.74 -28.19 4.77
C SER A 88 -19.35 -28.38 4.19
N SER A 89 -19.27 -28.95 2.98
CA SER A 89 -18.01 -29.07 2.25
C SER A 89 -17.49 -27.69 1.87
N TYR A 90 -16.16 -27.55 1.85
CA TYR A 90 -15.51 -26.34 1.40
C TYR A 90 -15.99 -26.00 -0.02
N GLN A 91 -16.53 -24.80 -0.15
CA GLN A 91 -16.85 -24.22 -1.43
C GLN A 91 -15.89 -23.05 -1.65
N GLU A 92 -15.16 -23.11 -2.73
CA GLU A 92 -14.39 -21.93 -3.17
C GLU A 92 -15.40 -20.83 -3.49
N GLU A 93 -15.46 -19.81 -2.64
CA GLU A 93 -16.29 -18.65 -2.95
C GLU A 93 -15.80 -18.05 -4.24
N VAL A 94 -16.62 -18.13 -5.29
CA VAL A 94 -16.46 -17.29 -6.47
C VAL A 94 -16.74 -15.86 -6.00
N LYS A 95 -15.72 -15.22 -5.43
CA LYS A 95 -15.81 -13.80 -5.09
C LYS A 95 -16.07 -13.05 -6.39
N GLN A 96 -17.26 -12.51 -6.53
CA GLN A 96 -17.46 -11.40 -7.44
C GLN A 96 -16.53 -10.28 -6.95
N GLY A 97 -15.31 -10.20 -7.52
CA GLY A 97 -14.32 -9.17 -7.23
C GLY A 97 -12.97 -9.62 -6.68
N GLU A 98 -12.76 -10.89 -6.31
CA GLU A 98 -11.42 -11.39 -6.01
C GLU A 98 -11.00 -12.36 -7.12
N GLN A 99 -10.11 -11.88 -7.98
CA GLN A 99 -9.46 -12.71 -8.96
C GLN A 99 -8.77 -13.86 -8.24
N THR A 100 -9.19 -15.10 -8.53
CA THR A 100 -8.39 -16.33 -8.37
C THR A 100 -6.94 -16.00 -8.70
N PRO A 101 -5.92 -16.51 -7.97
CA PRO A 101 -4.58 -16.50 -8.50
C PRO A 101 -4.64 -17.32 -9.79
N ALA A 102 -4.92 -16.61 -10.87
CA ALA A 102 -4.85 -17.14 -12.22
C ALA A 102 -3.44 -17.70 -12.39
N SER A 103 -3.36 -18.85 -12.99
CA SER A 103 -2.20 -19.34 -13.73
C SER A 103 -1.34 -18.17 -14.20
N PRO A 104 0.00 -18.22 -14.17
CA PRO A 104 0.83 -17.05 -14.32
C PRO A 104 0.43 -16.26 -15.56
N SER A 105 0.02 -14.99 -15.32
CA SER A 105 0.02 -13.93 -16.31
C SER A 105 -1.19 -13.74 -17.22
N ALA A 106 -2.36 -13.42 -16.66
CA ALA A 106 -3.26 -12.53 -17.39
C ALA A 106 -3.10 -11.11 -16.81
N THR A 107 -2.57 -10.20 -17.60
CA THR A 107 -2.51 -8.78 -17.22
C THR A 107 -3.93 -8.27 -16.98
N PRO A 108 -4.23 -7.65 -15.83
CA PRO A 108 -5.58 -7.15 -15.55
C PRO A 108 -5.99 -6.09 -16.58
N SER A 109 -7.29 -6.00 -16.88
CA SER A 109 -7.79 -4.93 -17.74
C SER A 109 -7.64 -3.56 -17.08
N GLU A 110 -7.57 -2.49 -17.88
CA GLU A 110 -7.51 -1.12 -17.35
C GLU A 110 -8.69 -0.78 -16.43
N GLU A 111 -9.86 -1.32 -16.72
CA GLU A 111 -11.05 -1.14 -15.89
C GLU A 111 -10.86 -1.78 -14.50
N THR A 112 -10.35 -3.02 -14.46
CA THR A 112 -10.02 -3.72 -13.22
C THR A 112 -8.97 -2.97 -12.41
N VAL A 113 -7.90 -2.53 -13.06
CA VAL A 113 -6.83 -1.74 -12.44
C VAL A 113 -7.38 -0.44 -11.85
N ARG A 114 -8.17 0.29 -12.64
CA ARG A 114 -8.79 1.54 -12.22
C ARG A 114 -9.72 1.33 -11.02
N ALA A 115 -10.52 0.28 -11.04
CA ALA A 115 -11.43 -0.06 -9.94
C ALA A 115 -10.66 -0.38 -8.65
N ALA A 116 -9.61 -1.19 -8.73
CA ALA A 116 -8.76 -1.55 -7.59
C ALA A 116 -8.09 -0.31 -6.96
N ILE A 117 -7.53 0.59 -7.78
CA ILE A 117 -6.93 1.82 -7.27
C ILE A 117 -8.00 2.75 -6.68
N LYS A 118 -9.14 2.93 -7.36
CA LYS A 118 -10.23 3.78 -6.85
C LYS A 118 -10.82 3.28 -5.53
N ALA A 119 -10.80 1.98 -5.26
CA ALA A 119 -11.24 1.40 -3.98
C ALA A 119 -10.37 1.91 -2.81
N LEU A 120 -9.09 2.19 -3.04
CA LEU A 120 -8.21 2.78 -2.03
C LEU A 120 -8.68 4.15 -1.54
N LYS A 121 -9.51 4.87 -2.32
CA LYS A 121 -10.05 6.17 -1.91
C LYS A 121 -10.96 6.07 -0.68
N THR A 122 -11.63 4.94 -0.49
CA THR A 122 -12.46 4.68 0.69
C THR A 122 -11.60 4.52 1.95
N VAL A 123 -10.44 3.87 1.81
CA VAL A 123 -9.49 3.66 2.92
C VAL A 123 -8.62 4.90 3.16
N TYR A 124 -8.20 5.55 2.08
CA TYR A 124 -7.31 6.72 2.09
C TYR A 124 -7.94 7.90 1.33
N PRO A 125 -8.99 8.53 1.85
CA PRO A 125 -9.50 9.77 1.26
C PRO A 125 -8.43 10.87 1.25
N SER A 126 -8.61 11.91 0.42
CA SER A 126 -7.65 13.02 0.34
C SER A 126 -7.33 13.59 1.72
N GLY A 127 -6.04 13.72 2.01
CA GLY A 127 -5.53 14.20 3.30
C GLY A 127 -5.21 13.09 4.31
N THR A 128 -5.61 11.83 4.06
CA THR A 128 -5.30 10.69 4.92
C THR A 128 -3.87 10.22 4.71
N VAL A 129 -3.15 9.98 5.80
CA VAL A 129 -1.79 9.42 5.79
C VAL A 129 -1.89 7.92 5.49
N TYR A 130 -1.19 7.45 4.46
CA TYR A 130 -1.03 6.01 4.20
C TYR A 130 0.15 5.45 5.03
N PRO A 131 0.19 4.12 5.32
CA PRO A 131 1.30 3.50 6.03
C PRO A 131 2.62 3.69 5.28
N ALA A 132 3.52 4.48 5.83
CA ALA A 132 4.84 4.76 5.25
C ALA A 132 5.95 4.48 6.28
N PRO A 133 7.11 3.92 5.88
CA PRO A 133 7.43 3.53 4.51
C PRO A 133 6.59 2.34 4.01
N TYR A 134 6.06 2.45 2.80
CA TYR A 134 5.39 1.32 2.15
C TYR A 134 6.43 0.27 1.73
N ARG A 135 6.18 -0.99 2.08
CA ARG A 135 7.02 -2.12 1.67
C ARG A 135 6.37 -2.84 0.51
N SER A 136 7.02 -2.75 -0.65
CA SER A 136 6.55 -3.41 -1.86
C SER A 136 6.76 -4.92 -1.78
N THR A 137 5.83 -5.67 -2.33
CA THR A 137 5.96 -7.11 -2.60
C THR A 137 6.73 -7.37 -3.90
N SER A 138 6.82 -6.36 -4.77
CA SER A 138 7.52 -6.40 -6.04
C SER A 138 8.80 -5.57 -5.99
N ASN A 139 9.80 -5.95 -6.78
CA ASN A 139 11.05 -5.20 -6.91
C ASN A 139 10.83 -4.01 -7.88
N GLY A 140 10.15 -2.99 -7.38
CA GLY A 140 9.71 -1.85 -8.17
C GLY A 140 10.79 -0.77 -8.42
N PRO A 141 10.44 0.26 -9.21
CA PRO A 141 11.36 1.33 -9.59
C PRO A 141 11.88 2.17 -8.42
N TYR A 142 11.18 2.09 -7.27
CA TYR A 142 11.52 2.85 -6.06
C TYR A 142 12.05 1.96 -4.92
N GLY A 143 12.44 0.72 -5.25
CA GLY A 143 12.98 -0.25 -4.30
C GLY A 143 11.89 -0.90 -3.42
N VAL A 144 12.35 -1.73 -2.48
CA VAL A 144 11.47 -2.52 -1.59
C VAL A 144 10.83 -1.70 -0.46
N SER A 145 11.24 -0.46 -0.26
CA SER A 145 10.71 0.42 0.81
C SER A 145 10.76 1.87 0.36
N SER A 146 9.61 2.51 0.28
CA SER A 146 9.49 3.89 -0.21
C SER A 146 8.46 4.71 0.57
N THR A 147 8.62 6.04 0.51
CA THR A 147 7.76 7.03 1.20
C THR A 147 7.25 8.07 0.21
N ASN A 148 6.41 8.97 0.67
CA ASN A 148 5.90 10.11 -0.10
C ASN A 148 5.22 9.69 -1.42
N CYS A 149 5.49 10.39 -2.51
CA CYS A 149 4.90 10.09 -3.81
C CYS A 149 5.27 8.68 -4.31
N ALA A 150 6.52 8.26 -4.13
CA ALA A 150 6.98 6.93 -4.54
C ALA A 150 6.32 5.79 -3.75
N GLY A 151 6.18 5.94 -2.42
CA GLY A 151 5.51 4.94 -1.57
C GLY A 151 4.03 4.80 -1.91
N TRP A 152 3.33 5.90 -2.14
CA TRP A 152 1.94 5.89 -2.57
C TRP A 152 1.76 5.25 -3.94
N ALA A 153 2.59 5.63 -4.90
CA ALA A 153 2.56 5.08 -6.24
C ALA A 153 2.78 3.56 -6.25
N THR A 154 3.75 3.09 -5.46
CA THR A 154 4.02 1.65 -5.32
C THR A 154 2.86 0.91 -4.67
N LEU A 155 2.25 1.46 -3.59
CA LEU A 155 1.08 0.89 -2.94
C LEU A 155 -0.10 0.74 -3.92
N CYS A 156 -0.41 1.77 -4.69
CA CYS A 156 -1.47 1.73 -5.69
C CYS A 156 -1.20 0.67 -6.77
N SER A 157 0.03 0.61 -7.25
CA SER A 157 0.41 -0.33 -8.30
C SER A 157 0.43 -1.78 -7.79
N ASP A 158 0.96 -2.06 -6.60
CA ASP A 158 0.95 -3.41 -6.02
C ASP A 158 -0.49 -3.87 -5.74
N THR A 159 -1.38 -2.96 -5.31
CA THR A 159 -2.81 -3.26 -5.12
C THR A 159 -3.48 -3.68 -6.43
N ALA A 160 -3.12 -3.05 -7.54
CA ALA A 160 -3.79 -3.27 -8.83
C ALA A 160 -3.19 -4.42 -9.67
N PHE A 161 -1.89 -4.66 -9.54
CA PHE A 161 -1.15 -5.58 -10.40
C PHE A 161 -0.47 -6.74 -9.67
N GLY A 162 -0.46 -6.75 -8.33
CA GLY A 162 0.28 -7.76 -7.56
C GLY A 162 1.77 -7.75 -7.90
N ASP A 163 2.30 -8.92 -8.24
CA ASP A 163 3.73 -9.13 -8.51
C ASP A 163 4.12 -9.06 -9.99
N LEU A 164 3.24 -8.52 -10.86
CA LEU A 164 3.57 -8.37 -12.27
C LEU A 164 4.85 -7.52 -12.44
N PRO A 165 5.73 -7.87 -13.40
CA PRO A 165 6.99 -7.20 -13.58
C PRO A 165 6.82 -5.77 -14.08
N TRP A 166 7.77 -4.93 -13.70
CA TRP A 166 7.84 -3.54 -14.11
C TRP A 166 8.57 -3.37 -15.44
N ARG A 167 8.09 -2.44 -16.23
CA ARG A 167 8.74 -1.97 -17.45
C ARG A 167 8.85 -0.44 -17.42
N ARG A 168 10.03 0.07 -17.75
CA ARG A 168 10.30 1.50 -17.87
C ARG A 168 10.26 1.91 -19.31
N VAL A 169 9.63 3.05 -19.61
CA VAL A 169 9.60 3.69 -20.93
C VAL A 169 10.02 5.15 -20.73
N ASP A 170 11.15 5.51 -21.31
CA ASP A 170 11.61 6.90 -21.30
C ASP A 170 10.90 7.66 -22.43
N ARG A 171 10.34 8.83 -22.12
CA ARG A 171 9.54 9.67 -23.01
C ARG A 171 8.46 8.87 -23.76
N PRO A 172 7.49 8.31 -23.03
CA PRO A 172 6.42 7.50 -23.64
C PRO A 172 5.60 8.35 -24.60
N SER A 173 5.03 7.71 -25.62
CA SER A 173 3.94 8.34 -26.36
C SER A 173 2.71 8.44 -25.47
N TRP A 174 1.87 9.43 -25.76
CA TRP A 174 0.67 9.67 -24.95
C TRP A 174 -0.26 8.46 -24.90
N GLU A 175 -0.36 7.75 -26.01
CA GLU A 175 -1.21 6.57 -26.21
C GLU A 175 -0.75 5.34 -25.40
N GLN A 176 0.51 5.32 -24.98
CA GLN A 176 1.05 4.23 -24.15
C GLN A 176 0.62 4.31 -22.70
N ILE A 177 0.15 5.49 -22.24
CA ILE A 177 -0.24 5.71 -20.85
C ILE A 177 -1.61 5.08 -20.60
N ARG A 178 -1.71 4.25 -19.56
CA ARG A 178 -2.93 3.52 -19.17
C ARG A 178 -3.21 3.69 -17.68
N ALA A 179 -4.44 3.38 -17.27
CA ALA A 179 -4.78 3.38 -15.84
C ALA A 179 -3.85 2.46 -15.04
N GLY A 180 -3.37 2.94 -13.89
CA GLY A 180 -2.43 2.22 -13.02
C GLY A 180 -0.96 2.43 -13.35
N ASP A 181 -0.64 3.01 -14.49
CA ASP A 181 0.73 3.40 -14.81
C ASP A 181 1.23 4.51 -13.88
N LEU A 182 2.53 4.53 -13.64
CA LEU A 182 3.19 5.58 -12.89
C LEU A 182 3.87 6.54 -13.87
N VAL A 183 3.52 7.80 -13.77
CA VAL A 183 4.20 8.86 -14.51
C VAL A 183 5.14 9.59 -13.59
N GLU A 184 6.43 9.47 -13.86
CA GLU A 184 7.50 10.20 -13.16
C GLU A 184 7.95 11.38 -14.01
N TYR A 185 8.08 12.53 -13.38
CA TYR A 185 8.63 13.71 -14.02
C TYR A 185 9.58 14.48 -13.09
N ARG A 186 10.47 15.26 -13.69
CA ARG A 186 11.35 16.20 -12.98
C ARG A 186 11.21 17.58 -13.57
N ASN A 187 11.02 18.56 -12.68
CA ASN A 187 11.00 19.98 -13.02
C ASN A 187 11.98 20.70 -12.09
N GLY A 188 13.12 21.09 -12.60
CA GLY A 188 14.21 21.64 -11.80
C GLY A 188 14.66 20.63 -10.73
N THR A 189 14.57 21.02 -9.46
CA THR A 189 14.90 20.14 -8.31
C THR A 189 13.73 19.25 -7.88
N ALA A 190 12.52 19.51 -8.36
CA ALA A 190 11.35 18.74 -8.01
C ALA A 190 11.34 17.40 -8.77
N HIS A 191 11.23 16.32 -8.02
CA HIS A 191 11.03 14.96 -8.52
C HIS A 191 9.68 14.49 -8.00
N HIS A 192 8.80 14.08 -8.90
CA HIS A 192 7.47 13.61 -8.51
C HIS A 192 7.01 12.43 -9.35
N VAL A 193 6.19 11.59 -8.74
CA VAL A 193 5.52 10.46 -9.40
C VAL A 193 4.04 10.49 -9.05
N VAL A 194 3.21 10.25 -10.05
CA VAL A 194 1.76 10.18 -9.95
C VAL A 194 1.25 8.87 -10.52
N VAL A 195 0.10 8.41 -10.04
CA VAL A 195 -0.58 7.21 -10.52
C VAL A 195 -1.71 7.62 -11.44
N VAL A 196 -1.72 7.11 -12.65
CA VAL A 196 -2.76 7.40 -13.65
C VAL A 196 -4.06 6.70 -13.26
N LEU A 197 -5.16 7.44 -13.21
CA LEU A 197 -6.50 6.91 -13.03
C LEU A 197 -7.24 6.83 -14.36
N ASP A 198 -7.03 7.83 -15.20
CA ASP A 198 -7.66 7.91 -16.51
C ASP A 198 -6.85 8.82 -17.44
N ARG A 199 -7.03 8.67 -18.75
CA ARG A 199 -6.39 9.48 -19.78
C ARG A 199 -7.41 9.96 -20.79
N THR A 200 -7.34 11.25 -21.10
CA THR A 200 -8.02 11.88 -22.24
C THR A 200 -6.98 12.27 -23.30
N ASP A 201 -7.39 12.91 -24.38
CA ASP A 201 -6.46 13.42 -25.39
C ASP A 201 -5.62 14.62 -24.87
N GLU A 202 -6.06 15.28 -23.80
CA GLU A 202 -5.46 16.49 -23.30
C GLU A 202 -4.73 16.33 -21.97
N TYR A 203 -5.19 15.46 -21.07
CA TYR A 203 -4.64 15.29 -19.72
C TYR A 203 -4.82 13.87 -19.17
N ILE A 204 -4.01 13.54 -18.16
CA ILE A 204 -4.24 12.41 -17.27
C ILE A 204 -4.86 12.88 -15.95
N SER A 205 -5.86 12.14 -15.45
CA SER A 205 -6.32 12.28 -14.07
C SER A 205 -5.55 11.33 -13.17
N THR A 206 -5.22 11.76 -11.93
CA THR A 206 -4.27 11.03 -11.10
C THR A 206 -4.68 10.93 -9.64
N THR A 207 -4.02 10.00 -8.95
CA THR A 207 -3.83 10.04 -7.50
C THR A 207 -2.34 10.10 -7.18
N GLU A 208 -1.98 10.76 -6.10
CA GLU A 208 -0.60 11.04 -5.74
C GLU A 208 -0.42 11.21 -4.23
N SER A 209 0.80 11.35 -3.75
CA SER A 209 1.10 11.76 -2.38
C SER A 209 2.24 12.78 -2.37
N GLY A 210 2.23 13.67 -1.40
CA GLY A 210 3.31 14.64 -1.16
C GLY A 210 4.28 14.20 -0.06
N THR A 211 5.11 15.15 0.41
CA THR A 211 6.17 14.93 1.41
C THR A 211 5.70 14.46 2.79
N ASN A 212 4.40 14.49 3.05
CA ASN A 212 3.79 14.12 4.34
C ASN A 212 3.04 12.78 4.29
N ASN A 213 3.26 11.95 3.26
CA ASN A 213 2.62 10.65 3.05
C ASN A 213 1.07 10.71 3.02
N LYS A 214 0.49 11.85 2.63
CA LYS A 214 -0.96 12.01 2.53
C LYS A 214 -1.44 11.75 1.12
N ALA A 215 -2.40 10.84 0.99
CA ALA A 215 -3.07 10.58 -0.28
C ALA A 215 -3.78 11.84 -0.80
N ARG A 216 -3.73 12.04 -2.10
CA ARG A 216 -4.42 13.12 -2.84
C ARG A 216 -5.06 12.53 -4.08
N TRP A 217 -6.31 12.89 -4.32
CA TRP A 217 -7.12 12.41 -5.43
C TRP A 217 -7.58 13.59 -6.30
N GLY A 218 -7.64 13.39 -7.61
CA GLY A 218 -8.12 14.38 -8.55
C GLY A 218 -7.05 15.33 -9.06
N GLY A 219 -5.78 14.93 -9.04
CA GLY A 219 -4.74 15.62 -9.78
C GLY A 219 -5.00 15.54 -11.28
N GLN A 220 -4.57 16.57 -12.03
CA GLN A 220 -4.61 16.61 -13.50
C GLN A 220 -3.27 17.10 -14.02
N TYR A 221 -2.74 16.37 -14.99
CA TYR A 221 -1.48 16.72 -15.65
C TYR A 221 -1.70 16.76 -17.15
N PHE A 222 -1.50 17.92 -17.75
CA PHE A 222 -1.72 18.12 -19.18
C PHE A 222 -0.61 17.51 -20.01
N LYS A 223 -0.96 16.94 -21.17
CA LYS A 223 -0.06 16.32 -22.14
C LYS A 223 1.11 17.23 -22.49
N TRP A 224 0.81 18.43 -22.96
CA TRP A 224 1.81 19.41 -23.38
C TRP A 224 2.81 19.71 -22.25
N TRP A 225 2.33 19.83 -21.02
CA TRP A 225 3.19 20.15 -19.87
C TRP A 225 4.10 19.00 -19.51
N LEU A 226 3.61 17.74 -19.53
CA LEU A 226 4.43 16.53 -19.24
C LEU A 226 5.49 16.34 -20.33
N GLU A 227 5.16 16.54 -21.59
CA GLU A 227 6.08 16.38 -22.72
C GLU A 227 7.22 17.39 -22.71
N GLU A 228 7.03 18.56 -22.12
CA GLU A 228 8.06 19.59 -21.93
C GLU A 228 8.99 19.31 -20.75
N GLN A 229 8.69 18.37 -19.86
CA GLN A 229 9.54 18.10 -18.70
C GLN A 229 10.90 17.53 -19.15
N PRO A 230 12.03 17.96 -18.50
CA PRO A 230 13.36 17.41 -18.78
C PRO A 230 13.43 15.90 -18.57
N THR A 231 12.70 15.39 -17.58
CA THR A 231 12.50 13.96 -17.33
C THR A 231 11.01 13.67 -17.39
N TYR A 232 10.64 12.72 -18.26
CA TYR A 232 9.30 12.21 -18.42
C TYR A 232 9.39 10.70 -18.67
N ILE A 233 9.00 9.91 -17.67
CA ILE A 233 9.17 8.46 -17.63
C ILE A 233 7.84 7.82 -17.27
N LEU A 234 7.54 6.72 -17.93
CA LEU A 234 6.45 5.82 -17.62
C LEU A 234 7.00 4.54 -16.99
N TYR A 235 6.47 4.16 -15.84
CA TYR A 235 6.62 2.82 -15.31
C TYR A 235 5.27 2.11 -15.43
N THR A 236 5.27 0.99 -16.12
CA THR A 236 4.07 0.20 -16.42
C THR A 236 4.27 -1.26 -16.09
N ARG A 237 3.19 -1.94 -15.73
CA ARG A 237 3.15 -3.41 -15.55
C ARG A 237 2.34 -4.09 -16.67
N TYR A 238 1.86 -3.33 -17.62
CA TYR A 238 1.26 -3.90 -18.82
C TYR A 238 2.35 -4.44 -19.76
N PRO A 239 2.12 -5.58 -20.42
CA PRO A 239 3.03 -6.10 -21.44
C PRO A 239 3.12 -5.13 -22.65
N GLN A 240 4.10 -5.40 -23.52
CA GLN A 240 4.21 -4.69 -24.79
C GLN A 240 3.08 -5.07 -25.74
#